data_7380a749430fdf68bfbd9a911294771e
#
_entry.id   7380a749430fdf68bfbd9a911294771e
#
_cell.length_a   1.000
_cell.length_b   1.000
_cell.length_c   1.000
_cell.angle_alpha   90.00
_cell.angle_beta   90.00
_cell.angle_gamma   90.00
#
_symmetry.space_group_name_H-M   'P 1'
#
loop_
_entity.id
_entity.type
_entity.pdbx_description
1 polymer ?
#
loop_
_entity_poly.entity_id
_entity_poly.type
_entity_poly.pdbx_seq_one_letter_code
_entity_poly.pdbx_strand_id
1 'polypeptide(L)'
;MDVQAIKRTFGIIGTNPELDRAIGIAAQVAATDLTVLITGESGTGKDVFPKIIHQNSARKHGQYFAVNCGAIPEGTIDSELFGHEKGAFTGAVGERKGYFEIADKGTLFLDEVGELPLSTQARLLRVLENGEFIRVGGSKVMKTNVRIVAATNVDLPLAIEKGRFREDLYYRLNTIPIHIPALRERKADIPLLFRKFAADFAERNHIPAITMTPDAMKMMENYRWDGNVRQLKNVTEQISIMETERTITAETLVKYLPVRVQSNLPILLPREDTPEGMSERDLLYRVLFDMKKDIAELRAQVNNMNNGRPAETNYVQATPVTQIGDTVVTRVNQNEPEDNEQEFAEFVPAEETYGGVSTGSTTHTTETLSLEHHEKEMIIKALEAHRGKRKDAAKALGISERTLYRKINEYGINL
;
A
#
# COMPACT_ATOMS: atom_id res chain seq x y z
N MET A 1 7.83 37.76 -1.81
CA MET A 1 9.03 37.12 -1.22
C MET A 1 9.84 36.48 -2.33
N ASP A 2 11.18 36.55 -2.21
CA ASP A 2 12.06 35.91 -3.20
C ASP A 2 12.06 34.38 -3.00
N VAL A 3 11.68 33.65 -4.03
CA VAL A 3 11.64 32.17 -4.04
C VAL A 3 13.02 31.59 -3.76
N GLN A 4 14.09 32.25 -4.24
CA GLN A 4 15.46 31.78 -4.02
C GLN A 4 15.89 31.91 -2.54
N ALA A 5 15.44 32.97 -1.86
CA ALA A 5 15.67 33.13 -0.43
C ALA A 5 14.97 32.03 0.38
N ILE A 6 13.73 31.67 0.00
CA ILE A 6 12.97 30.58 0.63
C ILE A 6 13.68 29.24 0.41
N LYS A 7 14.09 28.93 -0.83
CA LYS A 7 14.84 27.70 -1.13
C LYS A 7 16.09 27.56 -0.25
N ARG A 8 16.87 28.64 -0.10
CA ARG A 8 18.07 28.63 0.76
C ARG A 8 17.72 28.38 2.22
N THR A 9 16.70 29.06 2.74
CA THR A 9 16.29 28.94 4.16
C THR A 9 15.79 27.53 4.49
N PHE A 10 15.06 26.90 3.59
CA PHE A 10 14.44 25.58 3.83
C PHE A 10 15.22 24.42 3.20
N GLY A 11 16.38 24.69 2.57
CA GLY A 11 17.20 23.66 1.95
C GLY A 11 16.57 22.98 0.74
N ILE A 12 15.71 23.68 0.01
CA ILE A 12 15.04 23.13 -1.18
C ILE A 12 15.99 23.26 -2.37
N ILE A 13 16.25 22.14 -3.03
CA ILE A 13 17.11 22.05 -4.20
C ILE A 13 16.25 21.74 -5.43
N GLY A 14 16.49 22.51 -6.49
CA GLY A 14 15.84 22.34 -7.76
C GLY A 14 15.72 23.66 -8.52
N THR A 15 15.51 23.54 -9.83
CA THR A 15 15.35 24.66 -10.77
C THR A 15 14.07 24.55 -11.59
N ASN A 16 13.25 23.53 -11.27
CA ASN A 16 12.00 23.29 -11.99
C ASN A 16 11.00 24.44 -11.76
N PRO A 17 10.41 25.02 -12.83
CA PRO A 17 9.47 26.15 -12.71
C PRO A 17 8.19 25.82 -11.95
N GLU A 18 7.69 24.56 -12.02
CA GLU A 18 6.50 24.15 -11.28
C GLU A 18 6.76 24.07 -9.78
N LEU A 19 7.95 23.60 -9.39
CA LEU A 19 8.40 23.65 -7.99
C LEU A 19 8.50 25.09 -7.50
N ASP A 20 9.05 26.00 -8.31
CA ASP A 20 9.16 27.41 -7.98
C ASP A 20 7.80 28.08 -7.85
N ARG A 21 6.86 27.74 -8.71
CA ARG A 21 5.46 28.16 -8.62
C ARG A 21 4.81 27.67 -7.32
N ALA A 22 4.99 26.40 -6.98
CA ALA A 22 4.47 25.84 -5.73
C ALA A 22 4.99 26.57 -4.50
N ILE A 23 6.30 26.87 -4.46
CA ILE A 23 6.95 27.66 -3.39
C ILE A 23 6.38 29.09 -3.36
N GLY A 24 6.21 29.72 -4.51
CA GLY A 24 5.61 31.04 -4.63
C GLY A 24 4.19 31.10 -4.07
N ILE A 25 3.34 30.12 -4.40
CA ILE A 25 1.98 30.01 -3.85
C ILE A 25 2.03 29.81 -2.32
N ALA A 26 2.91 28.94 -1.81
CA ALA A 26 3.09 28.72 -0.38
C ALA A 26 3.47 30.00 0.36
N ALA A 27 4.36 30.81 -0.21
CA ALA A 27 4.77 32.09 0.34
C ALA A 27 3.65 33.15 0.33
N GLN A 28 2.84 33.20 -0.74
CA GLN A 28 1.73 34.13 -0.85
C GLN A 28 0.60 33.77 0.12
N VAL A 29 0.22 32.50 0.21
CA VAL A 29 -0.85 32.05 1.09
C VAL A 29 -0.45 32.13 2.58
N ALA A 30 0.85 32.18 2.89
CA ALA A 30 1.34 32.30 4.27
C ALA A 30 0.74 33.53 5.00
N ALA A 31 0.51 34.63 4.30
CA ALA A 31 -0.07 35.86 4.86
C ALA A 31 -1.57 35.73 5.20
N THR A 32 -2.23 34.66 4.80
CA THR A 32 -3.66 34.41 5.04
C THR A 32 -3.87 33.27 6.01
N ASP A 33 -5.08 33.12 6.55
CA ASP A 33 -5.48 31.95 7.36
C ASP A 33 -6.22 30.88 6.54
N LEU A 34 -6.16 30.96 5.21
CA LEU A 34 -6.83 29.99 4.34
C LEU A 34 -6.23 28.59 4.49
N THR A 35 -7.09 27.59 4.36
CA THR A 35 -6.71 26.19 4.32
C THR A 35 -5.94 25.90 3.03
N VAL A 36 -4.90 25.10 3.14
CA VAL A 36 -4.04 24.70 2.01
C VAL A 36 -4.04 23.20 1.89
N LEU A 37 -4.27 22.70 0.68
CA LEU A 37 -4.13 21.29 0.34
C LEU A 37 -2.90 21.09 -0.54
N ILE A 38 -1.94 20.33 -0.04
CA ILE A 38 -0.69 19.99 -0.73
C ILE A 38 -0.83 18.61 -1.33
N THR A 39 -0.75 18.50 -2.66
CA THR A 39 -0.83 17.22 -3.38
C THR A 39 0.50 16.89 -4.02
N GLY A 40 0.76 15.59 -4.16
CA GLY A 40 1.97 15.08 -4.82
C GLY A 40 2.31 13.68 -4.34
N GLU A 41 3.11 12.97 -5.08
CA GLU A 41 3.50 11.59 -4.76
C GLU A 41 4.27 11.49 -3.43
N SER A 42 4.29 10.27 -2.87
CA SER A 42 5.10 10.01 -1.67
C SER A 42 6.58 10.30 -1.94
N GLY A 43 7.25 10.93 -0.97
CA GLY A 43 8.67 11.24 -1.06
C GLY A 43 9.06 12.44 -1.94
N THR A 44 8.11 13.26 -2.41
CA THR A 44 8.40 14.48 -3.20
C THR A 44 8.89 15.67 -2.37
N GLY A 45 8.75 15.61 -1.03
CA GLY A 45 9.14 16.66 -0.09
C GLY A 45 7.99 17.57 0.34
N LYS A 46 6.76 17.04 0.41
CA LYS A 46 5.56 17.80 0.85
C LYS A 46 5.70 18.41 2.24
N ASP A 47 6.43 17.78 3.13
CA ASP A 47 6.63 18.17 4.54
C ASP A 47 7.38 19.49 4.75
N VAL A 48 8.04 20.02 3.73
CA VAL A 48 8.73 21.32 3.78
C VAL A 48 7.74 22.48 3.62
N PHE A 49 6.69 22.32 2.81
CA PHE A 49 5.76 23.38 2.47
C PHE A 49 4.95 23.93 3.66
N PRO A 50 4.42 23.09 4.57
CA PRO A 50 3.77 23.59 5.79
C PRO A 50 4.70 24.43 6.67
N LYS A 51 5.99 24.11 6.71
CA LYS A 51 7.00 24.89 7.43
C LYS A 51 7.20 26.27 6.78
N ILE A 52 7.26 26.32 5.44
CA ILE A 52 7.32 27.59 4.69
C ILE A 52 6.09 28.44 5.02
N ILE A 53 4.90 27.86 4.98
CA ILE A 53 3.64 28.54 5.26
C ILE A 53 3.63 29.06 6.71
N HIS A 54 3.98 28.22 7.67
CA HIS A 54 3.95 28.60 9.09
C HIS A 54 4.97 29.73 9.40
N GLN A 55 6.23 29.58 8.98
CA GLN A 55 7.29 30.52 9.31
C GLN A 55 7.11 31.90 8.65
N ASN A 56 6.39 31.96 7.53
CA ASN A 56 6.07 33.20 6.84
C ASN A 56 4.67 33.77 7.18
N SER A 57 3.95 33.15 8.14
CA SER A 57 2.61 33.55 8.55
C SER A 57 2.62 34.52 9.75
N ALA A 58 1.48 35.12 10.03
CA ALA A 58 1.24 35.86 11.26
C ALA A 58 1.35 34.97 12.52
N ARG A 59 1.21 33.63 12.33
CA ARG A 59 1.25 32.61 13.39
C ARG A 59 2.64 31.99 13.61
N LYS A 60 3.72 32.57 13.04
CA LYS A 60 5.08 32.03 13.10
C LYS A 60 5.64 31.83 14.51
N HIS A 61 5.09 32.53 15.50
CA HIS A 61 5.43 32.38 16.92
C HIS A 61 4.47 31.46 17.69
N GLY A 62 3.39 31.01 17.04
CA GLY A 62 2.47 30.02 17.58
C GLY A 62 3.02 28.59 17.50
N GLN A 63 2.29 27.64 18.08
CA GLN A 63 2.67 26.24 18.03
C GLN A 63 2.52 25.69 16.60
N TYR A 64 3.50 24.89 16.18
CA TYR A 64 3.44 24.12 14.94
C TYR A 64 3.47 22.64 15.26
N PHE A 65 2.43 21.93 14.88
CA PHE A 65 2.38 20.47 15.01
C PHE A 65 2.22 19.82 13.64
N ALA A 66 2.94 18.74 13.43
CA ALA A 66 2.82 17.89 12.24
C ALA A 66 2.34 16.50 12.68
N VAL A 67 1.23 16.06 12.11
CA VAL A 67 0.60 14.78 12.40
C VAL A 67 0.50 14.00 11.10
N ASN A 68 1.05 12.79 11.07
CA ASN A 68 0.82 11.86 9.97
C ASN A 68 -0.40 11.00 10.31
N CYS A 69 -1.49 11.19 9.57
CA CYS A 69 -2.76 10.53 9.80
C CYS A 69 -2.69 9.03 9.47
N GLY A 70 -1.89 8.63 8.47
CA GLY A 70 -1.71 7.21 8.11
C GLY A 70 -0.86 6.42 9.11
N ALA A 71 -0.07 7.10 9.95
CA ALA A 71 0.75 6.44 10.98
C ALA A 71 -0.01 6.16 12.29
N ILE A 72 -1.18 6.77 12.49
CA ILE A 72 -1.99 6.62 13.71
C ILE A 72 -3.07 5.56 13.45
N PRO A 73 -3.19 4.51 14.30
CA PRO A 73 -4.25 3.52 14.14
C PRO A 73 -5.65 4.15 14.16
N GLU A 74 -6.57 3.64 13.33
CA GLU A 74 -7.94 4.15 13.20
C GLU A 74 -8.68 4.25 14.54
N GLY A 75 -8.49 3.25 15.43
CA GLY A 75 -9.12 3.24 16.75
C GLY A 75 -8.64 4.32 17.74
N THR A 76 -7.55 5.03 17.44
CA THR A 76 -6.96 6.03 18.34
C THR A 76 -6.87 7.42 17.71
N ILE A 77 -7.02 7.55 16.40
CA ILE A 77 -6.84 8.82 15.68
C ILE A 77 -7.77 9.93 16.18
N ASP A 78 -9.02 9.61 16.49
CA ASP A 78 -9.98 10.56 17.05
C ASP A 78 -9.52 11.08 18.42
N SER A 79 -9.00 10.20 19.26
CA SER A 79 -8.48 10.56 20.58
C SER A 79 -7.21 11.42 20.50
N GLU A 80 -6.33 11.18 19.53
CA GLU A 80 -5.14 11.98 19.33
C GLU A 80 -5.48 13.37 18.74
N LEU A 81 -6.38 13.44 17.77
CA LEU A 81 -6.75 14.71 17.13
C LEU A 81 -7.62 15.59 18.06
N PHE A 82 -8.69 15.02 18.64
CA PHE A 82 -9.71 15.78 19.38
C PHE A 82 -9.58 15.69 20.88
N GLY A 83 -8.73 14.77 21.39
CA GLY A 83 -8.62 14.46 22.82
C GLY A 83 -9.72 13.55 23.31
N HIS A 84 -9.60 13.10 24.56
CA HIS A 84 -10.60 12.25 25.20
C HIS A 84 -10.84 12.64 26.66
N GLU A 85 -12.03 12.32 27.16
CA GLU A 85 -12.38 12.43 28.56
C GLU A 85 -12.08 11.12 29.30
N LYS A 86 -11.97 11.19 30.63
CA LYS A 86 -11.78 10.01 31.48
C LYS A 86 -12.92 9.01 31.24
N GLY A 87 -12.56 7.74 30.99
CA GLY A 87 -13.54 6.67 30.74
C GLY A 87 -14.12 6.61 29.33
N ALA A 88 -13.60 7.39 28.37
CA ALA A 88 -14.10 7.43 27.00
C ALA A 88 -13.97 6.08 26.24
N PHE A 89 -13.00 5.26 26.64
CA PHE A 89 -12.77 3.91 26.09
C PHE A 89 -12.02 3.05 27.12
N THR A 90 -11.93 1.74 26.88
CA THR A 90 -11.19 0.80 27.75
C THR A 90 -9.71 1.17 27.76
N GLY A 91 -9.22 1.69 28.89
CA GLY A 91 -7.84 2.19 29.05
C GLY A 91 -7.72 3.72 29.17
N ALA A 92 -8.79 4.49 29.00
CA ALA A 92 -8.81 5.94 29.25
C ALA A 92 -8.84 6.25 30.77
N VAL A 93 -7.69 6.09 31.43
CA VAL A 93 -7.55 6.31 32.88
C VAL A 93 -7.70 7.79 33.29
N GLY A 94 -7.32 8.71 32.37
CA GLY A 94 -7.39 10.16 32.56
C GLY A 94 -7.93 10.88 31.34
N GLU A 95 -8.15 12.19 31.46
CA GLU A 95 -8.40 13.05 30.31
C GLU A 95 -7.07 13.38 29.60
N ARG A 96 -7.11 13.53 28.25
CA ARG A 96 -5.97 13.97 27.46
C ARG A 96 -6.42 14.97 26.40
N LYS A 97 -5.62 16.04 26.26
CA LYS A 97 -5.82 17.05 25.22
C LYS A 97 -5.44 16.51 23.85
N GLY A 98 -6.26 16.80 22.85
CA GLY A 98 -5.95 16.49 21.45
C GLY A 98 -5.13 17.56 20.74
N TYR A 99 -4.64 17.23 19.55
CA TYR A 99 -3.84 18.16 18.74
C TYR A 99 -4.57 19.46 18.42
N PHE A 100 -5.90 19.46 18.20
CA PHE A 100 -6.68 20.68 17.97
C PHE A 100 -6.72 21.63 19.17
N GLU A 101 -6.62 21.09 20.38
CA GLU A 101 -6.55 21.89 21.60
C GLU A 101 -5.13 22.42 21.86
N ILE A 102 -4.12 21.58 21.59
CA ILE A 102 -2.71 21.93 21.84
C ILE A 102 -2.21 22.96 20.80
N ALA A 103 -2.68 22.83 19.53
CA ALA A 103 -2.29 23.72 18.43
C ALA A 103 -3.13 25.02 18.37
N ASP A 104 -3.96 25.31 19.37
CA ASP A 104 -4.78 26.52 19.36
C ASP A 104 -3.94 27.78 19.11
N LYS A 105 -4.44 28.69 18.25
CA LYS A 105 -3.75 29.88 17.76
C LYS A 105 -2.46 29.62 16.96
N GLY A 106 -2.15 28.35 16.68
CA GLY A 106 -1.00 27.89 15.91
C GLY A 106 -1.36 27.36 14.52
N THR A 107 -0.55 26.42 14.06
CA THR A 107 -0.73 25.72 12.78
C THR A 107 -0.64 24.22 13.00
N LEU A 108 -1.64 23.48 12.49
CA LEU A 108 -1.66 22.03 12.47
C LEU A 108 -1.47 21.55 11.02
N PHE A 109 -0.45 20.76 10.81
CA PHE A 109 -0.19 20.09 9.56
C PHE A 109 -0.70 18.64 9.66
N LEU A 110 -1.61 18.27 8.75
CA LEU A 110 -2.17 16.93 8.61
C LEU A 110 -1.58 16.28 7.36
N ASP A 111 -0.62 15.39 7.55
CA ASP A 111 -0.06 14.59 6.43
C ASP A 111 -0.91 13.33 6.21
N GLU A 112 -0.97 12.90 4.95
CA GLU A 112 -1.76 11.72 4.53
C GLU A 112 -3.25 11.83 4.94
N VAL A 113 -3.83 13.02 4.76
CA VAL A 113 -5.24 13.29 5.15
C VAL A 113 -6.24 12.38 4.41
N GLY A 114 -5.86 11.83 3.25
CA GLY A 114 -6.66 10.85 2.49
C GLY A 114 -6.85 9.51 3.19
N GLU A 115 -6.03 9.20 4.21
CA GLU A 115 -6.10 7.97 4.99
C GLU A 115 -7.01 8.08 6.23
N LEU A 116 -7.61 9.24 6.48
CA LEU A 116 -8.52 9.45 7.60
C LEU A 116 -9.80 8.61 7.46
N PRO A 117 -10.27 7.95 8.54
CA PRO A 117 -11.59 7.32 8.56
C PRO A 117 -12.72 8.32 8.30
N LEU A 118 -13.80 7.88 7.67
CA LEU A 118 -14.96 8.73 7.35
C LEU A 118 -15.58 9.43 8.57
N SER A 119 -15.57 8.77 9.73
CA SER A 119 -16.02 9.35 11.01
C SER A 119 -15.16 10.53 11.43
N THR A 120 -13.83 10.39 11.33
CA THR A 120 -12.85 11.43 11.63
C THR A 120 -12.92 12.58 10.62
N GLN A 121 -13.15 12.28 9.33
CA GLN A 121 -13.35 13.28 8.29
C GLN A 121 -14.56 14.18 8.62
N ALA A 122 -15.69 13.62 9.09
CA ALA A 122 -16.86 14.39 9.49
C ALA A 122 -16.57 15.32 10.69
N ARG A 123 -15.75 14.88 11.63
CA ARG A 123 -15.33 15.70 12.77
C ARG A 123 -14.36 16.81 12.34
N LEU A 124 -13.43 16.50 11.45
CA LEU A 124 -12.49 17.48 10.88
C LEU A 124 -13.24 18.59 10.12
N LEU A 125 -14.28 18.24 9.39
CA LEU A 125 -15.12 19.23 8.67
C LEU A 125 -15.72 20.25 9.65
N ARG A 126 -16.24 19.81 10.79
CA ARG A 126 -16.79 20.72 11.82
C ARG A 126 -15.74 21.71 12.34
N VAL A 127 -14.49 21.25 12.50
CA VAL A 127 -13.40 22.14 12.90
C VAL A 127 -13.09 23.16 11.81
N LEU A 128 -13.07 22.74 10.54
CA LEU A 128 -12.78 23.61 9.40
C LEU A 128 -13.89 24.67 9.15
N GLU A 129 -15.15 24.34 9.45
CA GLU A 129 -16.28 25.23 9.25
C GLU A 129 -16.48 26.20 10.42
N ASN A 130 -16.53 25.65 11.64
CA ASN A 130 -16.98 26.38 12.82
C ASN A 130 -15.86 26.64 13.85
N GLY A 131 -14.68 26.02 13.67
CA GLY A 131 -13.63 26.04 14.70
C GLY A 131 -14.03 25.28 15.96
N GLU A 132 -14.97 24.30 15.85
CA GLU A 132 -15.54 23.60 17.00
C GLU A 132 -15.31 22.11 16.90
N PHE A 133 -15.04 21.50 18.04
CA PHE A 133 -14.93 20.04 18.20
C PHE A 133 -15.42 19.57 19.56
N ILE A 134 -15.58 18.25 19.71
CA ILE A 134 -15.97 17.59 20.95
C ILE A 134 -14.95 16.49 21.22
N ARG A 135 -14.47 16.38 22.46
CA ARG A 135 -13.59 15.28 22.88
C ARG A 135 -14.29 13.92 22.77
N VAL A 136 -13.53 12.86 22.59
CA VAL A 136 -14.06 11.50 22.59
C VAL A 136 -14.63 11.19 23.97
N GLY A 137 -15.88 10.68 24.02
CA GLY A 137 -16.60 10.42 25.26
C GLY A 137 -17.15 11.65 25.96
N GLY A 138 -16.92 12.87 25.44
CA GLY A 138 -17.43 14.11 25.99
C GLY A 138 -18.70 14.62 25.27
N SER A 139 -19.35 15.59 25.88
CA SER A 139 -20.50 16.32 25.31
C SER A 139 -20.24 17.82 25.16
N LYS A 140 -19.17 18.33 25.77
CA LYS A 140 -18.82 19.74 25.78
C LYS A 140 -18.21 20.17 24.44
N VAL A 141 -18.78 21.20 23.82
CA VAL A 141 -18.22 21.82 22.63
C VAL A 141 -16.98 22.65 23.01
N MET A 142 -15.87 22.37 22.40
CA MET A 142 -14.60 23.09 22.51
C MET A 142 -14.40 23.95 21.26
N LYS A 143 -13.76 25.12 21.42
CA LYS A 143 -13.41 26.01 20.31
C LYS A 143 -11.89 26.05 20.12
N THR A 144 -11.48 26.11 18.87
CA THR A 144 -10.08 26.27 18.48
C THR A 144 -9.94 27.27 17.32
N ASN A 145 -8.85 28.01 17.35
CA ASN A 145 -8.46 28.89 16.25
C ASN A 145 -7.14 28.40 15.67
N VAL A 146 -7.17 27.23 15.05
CA VAL A 146 -5.98 26.61 14.44
C VAL A 146 -5.99 26.79 12.92
N ARG A 147 -4.85 27.13 12.35
CA ARG A 147 -4.67 27.10 10.89
C ARG A 147 -4.36 25.67 10.46
N ILE A 148 -5.10 25.15 9.48
CA ILE A 148 -4.91 23.80 8.95
C ILE A 148 -4.18 23.87 7.62
N VAL A 149 -3.13 23.04 7.50
CA VAL A 149 -2.44 22.72 6.24
C VAL A 149 -2.52 21.20 6.07
N ALA A 150 -3.11 20.73 4.99
CA ALA A 150 -3.27 19.29 4.73
C ALA A 150 -2.37 18.85 3.59
N ALA A 151 -1.87 17.61 3.64
CA ALA A 151 -1.14 16.99 2.54
C ALA A 151 -1.68 15.59 2.25
N THR A 152 -1.60 15.17 0.99
CA THR A 152 -1.97 13.82 0.57
C THR A 152 -1.17 13.38 -0.65
N ASN A 153 -0.96 12.08 -0.77
CA ASN A 153 -0.46 11.40 -1.97
C ASN A 153 -1.58 10.65 -2.70
N VAL A 154 -2.78 10.62 -2.13
CA VAL A 154 -3.96 9.95 -2.70
C VAL A 154 -4.66 10.89 -3.67
N ASP A 155 -5.16 10.35 -4.77
CA ASP A 155 -6.10 11.04 -5.66
C ASP A 155 -7.46 11.14 -4.95
N LEU A 156 -7.74 12.33 -4.37
CA LEU A 156 -8.96 12.55 -3.59
C LEU A 156 -10.24 12.47 -4.44
N PRO A 157 -10.33 13.02 -5.66
CA PRO A 157 -11.46 12.77 -6.56
C PRO A 157 -11.80 11.29 -6.73
N LEU A 158 -10.80 10.46 -7.03
CA LEU A 158 -10.99 9.03 -7.13
C LEU A 158 -11.37 8.37 -5.78
N ALA A 159 -10.88 8.88 -4.66
CA ALA A 159 -11.25 8.41 -3.33
C ALA A 159 -12.71 8.77 -2.99
N ILE A 160 -13.22 9.90 -3.46
CA ILE A 160 -14.63 10.32 -3.33
C ILE A 160 -15.54 9.37 -4.12
N GLU A 161 -15.21 9.08 -5.39
CA GLU A 161 -15.95 8.11 -6.22
C GLU A 161 -16.05 6.73 -5.57
N LYS A 162 -14.99 6.31 -4.89
CA LYS A 162 -14.95 5.04 -4.14
C LYS A 162 -15.59 5.10 -2.75
N GLY A 163 -16.18 6.21 -2.35
CA GLY A 163 -16.79 6.40 -1.04
C GLY A 163 -15.82 6.37 0.15
N ARG A 164 -14.51 6.57 -0.10
CA ARG A 164 -13.47 6.58 0.94
C ARG A 164 -13.17 7.97 1.49
N PHE A 165 -13.54 9.00 0.74
CA PHE A 165 -13.34 10.39 1.16
C PHE A 165 -14.63 11.20 0.95
N ARG A 166 -14.91 12.13 1.84
CA ARG A 166 -16.13 12.96 1.78
C ARG A 166 -15.90 14.15 0.84
N GLU A 167 -16.86 14.38 -0.03
CA GLU A 167 -16.83 15.47 -1.01
C GLU A 167 -16.85 16.85 -0.33
N ASP A 168 -17.67 17.01 0.73
CA ASP A 168 -17.77 18.28 1.49
C ASP A 168 -16.43 18.65 2.14
N LEU A 169 -15.72 17.68 2.74
CA LEU A 169 -14.41 17.90 3.30
C LEU A 169 -13.37 18.26 2.23
N TYR A 170 -13.44 17.60 1.05
CA TYR A 170 -12.54 17.91 -0.06
C TYR A 170 -12.63 19.38 -0.47
N TYR A 171 -13.83 19.91 -0.71
CA TYR A 171 -14.00 21.32 -1.08
C TYR A 171 -13.53 22.27 0.02
N ARG A 172 -13.67 21.91 1.28
CA ARG A 172 -13.20 22.73 2.40
C ARG A 172 -11.69 22.72 2.57
N LEU A 173 -11.04 21.59 2.31
CA LEU A 173 -9.57 21.47 2.34
C LEU A 173 -8.93 22.10 1.11
N ASN A 174 -9.52 21.92 -0.06
CA ASN A 174 -8.98 22.36 -1.37
C ASN A 174 -9.25 23.85 -1.66
N THR A 175 -9.17 24.69 -0.63
CA THR A 175 -9.33 26.15 -0.81
C THR A 175 -8.17 26.72 -1.62
N ILE A 176 -6.94 26.38 -1.29
CA ILE A 176 -5.74 26.71 -2.07
C ILE A 176 -4.97 25.42 -2.35
N PRO A 177 -5.00 24.90 -3.59
CA PRO A 177 -4.21 23.75 -3.97
C PRO A 177 -2.75 24.11 -4.23
N ILE A 178 -1.85 23.30 -3.72
CA ILE A 178 -0.42 23.33 -4.06
C ILE A 178 -0.03 21.94 -4.56
N HIS A 179 0.30 21.84 -5.84
CA HIS A 179 0.79 20.60 -6.42
C HIS A 179 2.32 20.57 -6.47
N ILE A 180 2.92 19.46 -6.00
CA ILE A 180 4.36 19.25 -6.02
C ILE A 180 4.68 18.21 -7.10
N PRO A 181 5.46 18.57 -8.15
CA PRO A 181 5.76 17.67 -9.24
C PRO A 181 6.60 16.48 -8.78
N ALA A 182 6.36 15.31 -9.39
CA ALA A 182 7.14 14.12 -9.17
C ALA A 182 8.58 14.32 -9.66
N LEU A 183 9.54 13.57 -9.12
CA LEU A 183 10.96 13.72 -9.47
C LEU A 183 11.23 13.44 -10.95
N ARG A 184 10.48 12.52 -11.57
CA ARG A 184 10.55 12.22 -13.02
C ARG A 184 10.13 13.40 -13.93
N GLU A 185 9.35 14.35 -13.40
CA GLU A 185 8.90 15.57 -14.10
C GLU A 185 9.90 16.72 -13.96
N ARG A 186 10.87 16.57 -13.03
CA ARG A 186 11.96 17.53 -12.79
C ARG A 186 13.33 16.88 -12.87
N LYS A 187 13.58 16.21 -14.01
CA LYS A 187 14.82 15.45 -14.24
C LYS A 187 16.09 16.25 -14.04
N ALA A 188 16.08 17.55 -14.42
CA ALA A 188 17.23 18.45 -14.24
C ALA A 188 17.62 18.66 -12.75
N ASP A 189 16.70 18.41 -11.81
CA ASP A 189 16.97 18.52 -10.38
C ASP A 189 17.66 17.28 -9.81
N ILE A 190 17.60 16.13 -10.50
CA ILE A 190 18.18 14.86 -10.04
C ILE A 190 19.69 14.97 -9.79
N PRO A 191 20.50 15.48 -10.74
CA PRO A 191 21.94 15.63 -10.52
C PRO A 191 22.28 16.59 -9.37
N LEU A 192 21.46 17.62 -9.17
CA LEU A 192 21.65 18.59 -8.09
C LEU A 192 21.38 17.97 -6.73
N LEU A 193 20.26 17.23 -6.62
CA LEU A 193 19.87 16.50 -5.41
C LEU A 193 20.89 15.42 -5.06
N PHE A 194 21.33 14.62 -6.04
CA PHE A 194 22.34 13.60 -5.84
C PHE A 194 23.62 14.19 -5.25
N ARG A 195 24.17 15.25 -5.90
CA ARG A 195 25.39 15.91 -5.42
C ARG A 195 25.24 16.42 -3.99
N LYS A 196 24.08 17.01 -3.66
CA LYS A 196 23.83 17.48 -2.31
C LYS A 196 23.77 16.33 -1.31
N PHE A 197 23.04 15.25 -1.60
CA PHE A 197 22.93 14.10 -0.69
C PHE A 197 24.27 13.39 -0.50
N ALA A 198 25.05 13.24 -1.58
CA ALA A 198 26.39 12.66 -1.51
C ALA A 198 27.35 13.52 -0.65
N ALA A 199 27.29 14.85 -0.80
CA ALA A 199 28.11 15.77 -0.01
C ALA A 199 27.68 15.77 1.47
N ASP A 200 26.37 15.87 1.75
CA ASP A 200 25.84 15.87 3.12
C ASP A 200 26.14 14.54 3.86
N PHE A 201 26.09 13.43 3.12
CA PHE A 201 26.42 12.13 3.69
C PHE A 201 27.92 12.01 3.97
N ALA A 202 28.76 12.47 3.04
CA ALA A 202 30.22 12.48 3.17
C ALA A 202 30.68 13.31 4.37
N GLU A 203 30.11 14.50 4.54
CA GLU A 203 30.39 15.40 5.66
C GLU A 203 30.01 14.77 7.00
N ARG A 204 28.80 14.22 7.11
CA ARG A 204 28.31 13.60 8.36
C ARG A 204 29.10 12.38 8.79
N ASN A 205 29.64 11.62 7.83
CA ASN A 205 30.36 10.37 8.11
C ASN A 205 31.88 10.49 7.96
N HIS A 206 32.39 11.70 7.67
CA HIS A 206 33.82 11.96 7.47
C HIS A 206 34.48 11.06 6.41
N ILE A 207 33.75 10.81 5.31
CA ILE A 207 34.21 10.01 4.17
C ILE A 207 34.24 10.87 2.91
N PRO A 208 35.05 10.53 1.89
CA PRO A 208 35.02 11.24 0.62
C PRO A 208 33.66 11.08 -0.07
N ALA A 209 33.15 12.19 -0.66
CA ALA A 209 31.90 12.15 -1.41
C ALA A 209 32.02 11.31 -2.69
N ILE A 210 30.95 10.59 -3.01
CA ILE A 210 30.85 9.83 -4.28
C ILE A 210 30.52 10.78 -5.44
N THR A 211 31.03 10.42 -6.62
CA THR A 211 30.74 11.10 -7.89
C THR A 211 30.19 10.07 -8.88
N MET A 212 29.48 10.51 -9.91
CA MET A 212 28.98 9.63 -10.99
C MET A 212 29.64 9.91 -12.30
N THR A 213 29.87 8.84 -13.07
CA THR A 213 30.23 8.98 -14.49
C THR A 213 29.08 9.59 -15.27
N PRO A 214 29.34 10.25 -16.42
CA PRO A 214 28.28 10.84 -17.26
C PRO A 214 27.19 9.84 -17.68
N ASP A 215 27.55 8.57 -17.90
CA ASP A 215 26.60 7.53 -18.30
C ASP A 215 25.73 7.08 -17.11
N ALA A 216 26.31 6.95 -15.92
CA ALA A 216 25.55 6.69 -14.68
C ALA A 216 24.58 7.83 -14.38
N MET A 217 24.99 9.08 -14.59
CA MET A 217 24.13 10.24 -14.37
C MET A 217 22.94 10.26 -15.34
N LYS A 218 23.15 9.99 -16.63
CA LYS A 218 22.06 9.85 -17.62
C LYS A 218 21.09 8.74 -17.24
N MET A 219 21.60 7.63 -16.70
CA MET A 219 20.75 6.53 -16.21
C MET A 219 19.88 6.99 -15.03
N MET A 220 20.44 7.73 -14.07
CA MET A 220 19.67 8.31 -12.95
C MET A 220 18.58 9.27 -13.42
N GLU A 221 18.87 10.15 -14.38
CA GLU A 221 17.91 11.11 -14.94
C GLU A 221 16.73 10.42 -15.66
N ASN A 222 16.98 9.24 -16.25
CA ASN A 222 15.96 8.46 -16.95
C ASN A 222 15.24 7.45 -16.08
N TYR A 223 15.73 7.20 -14.89
CA TYR A 223 15.04 6.30 -13.96
C TYR A 223 13.76 6.97 -13.42
N ARG A 224 12.72 6.19 -13.18
CA ARG A 224 11.36 6.69 -12.88
C ARG A 224 11.20 7.29 -11.48
N TRP A 225 11.97 6.82 -10.52
CA TRP A 225 11.94 7.28 -9.12
C TRP A 225 10.55 7.25 -8.48
N ASP A 226 9.90 6.10 -8.42
CA ASP A 226 8.56 5.96 -7.83
C ASP A 226 8.49 6.43 -6.35
N GLY A 227 9.59 6.32 -5.62
CA GLY A 227 9.75 6.88 -4.26
C GLY A 227 10.37 8.30 -4.24
N ASN A 228 10.47 8.95 -5.40
CA ASN A 228 10.88 10.34 -5.55
C ASN A 228 12.20 10.70 -4.83
N VAL A 229 12.25 11.85 -4.17
CA VAL A 229 13.45 12.37 -3.48
C VAL A 229 13.87 11.46 -2.32
N ARG A 230 12.90 10.83 -1.63
CA ARG A 230 13.20 9.88 -0.55
C ARG A 230 13.96 8.66 -1.07
N GLN A 231 13.55 8.11 -2.20
CA GLN A 231 14.25 6.99 -2.85
C GLN A 231 15.62 7.40 -3.35
N LEU A 232 15.74 8.54 -4.05
CA LEU A 232 17.01 9.07 -4.53
C LEU A 232 18.01 9.24 -3.39
N LYS A 233 17.57 9.81 -2.26
CA LYS A 233 18.40 9.97 -1.07
C LYS A 233 18.87 8.63 -0.51
N ASN A 234 17.95 7.67 -0.34
CA ASN A 234 18.28 6.34 0.19
C ASN A 234 19.29 5.61 -0.71
N VAL A 235 19.10 5.64 -2.03
CA VAL A 235 20.03 5.01 -2.98
C VAL A 235 21.39 5.70 -2.92
N THR A 236 21.43 7.04 -2.83
CA THR A 236 22.70 7.78 -2.71
C THR A 236 23.46 7.43 -1.43
N GLU A 237 22.77 7.38 -0.30
CA GLU A 237 23.35 7.02 1.00
C GLU A 237 23.83 5.54 0.99
N GLN A 238 23.05 4.64 0.41
CA GLN A 238 23.40 3.22 0.28
C GLN A 238 24.67 3.02 -0.54
N ILE A 239 24.77 3.65 -1.71
CA ILE A 239 25.98 3.59 -2.56
C ILE A 239 27.17 4.20 -1.79
N SER A 240 26.99 5.30 -1.09
CA SER A 240 28.06 5.95 -0.34
C SER A 240 28.66 5.07 0.76
N ILE A 241 27.86 4.17 1.34
CA ILE A 241 28.33 3.21 2.37
C ILE A 241 28.98 1.98 1.73
N MET A 242 28.32 1.41 0.72
CA MET A 242 28.67 0.07 0.22
C MET A 242 29.84 0.08 -0.75
N GLU A 243 30.03 1.16 -1.52
CA GLU A 243 31.06 1.22 -2.54
C GLU A 243 32.35 1.85 -2.00
N THR A 244 33.45 1.13 -2.25
CA THR A 244 34.79 1.59 -1.91
C THR A 244 35.29 2.61 -2.93
N GLU A 245 34.96 2.38 -4.20
CA GLU A 245 35.27 3.31 -5.29
C GLU A 245 34.35 4.51 -5.21
N ARG A 246 34.95 5.70 -5.28
CA ARG A 246 34.17 6.97 -5.16
C ARG A 246 33.63 7.47 -6.48
N THR A 247 34.03 6.86 -7.59
CA THR A 247 33.48 7.15 -8.93
C THR A 247 32.56 6.00 -9.35
N ILE A 248 31.26 6.28 -9.34
CA ILE A 248 30.22 5.28 -9.60
C ILE A 248 29.94 5.19 -11.10
N THR A 249 30.08 3.98 -11.64
CA THR A 249 29.76 3.66 -13.04
C THR A 249 28.29 3.26 -13.21
N ALA A 250 27.82 3.22 -14.47
CA ALA A 250 26.45 2.76 -14.77
C ALA A 250 26.23 1.31 -14.32
N GLU A 251 27.23 0.43 -14.44
CA GLU A 251 27.14 -0.97 -14.03
C GLU A 251 26.99 -1.11 -12.49
N THR A 252 27.72 -0.28 -11.73
CA THR A 252 27.59 -0.23 -10.28
C THR A 252 26.22 0.30 -9.88
N LEU A 253 25.75 1.37 -10.53
CA LEU A 253 24.45 1.96 -10.23
C LEU A 253 23.29 0.99 -10.43
N VAL A 254 23.30 0.14 -11.45
CA VAL A 254 22.25 -0.87 -11.71
C VAL A 254 22.02 -1.79 -10.50
N LYS A 255 23.06 -2.11 -9.74
CA LYS A 255 22.96 -2.99 -8.56
C LYS A 255 22.10 -2.40 -7.44
N TYR A 256 21.99 -1.06 -7.39
CA TYR A 256 21.27 -0.32 -6.34
C TYR A 256 19.90 0.20 -6.79
N LEU A 257 19.67 0.24 -8.10
CA LEU A 257 18.36 0.59 -8.62
C LEU A 257 17.44 -0.62 -8.54
N PRO A 258 16.28 -0.53 -7.86
CA PRO A 258 15.31 -1.62 -7.84
C PRO A 258 14.95 -2.03 -9.27
N VAL A 259 15.30 -3.27 -9.63
CA VAL A 259 14.85 -3.84 -10.90
C VAL A 259 13.34 -4.00 -10.77
N ARG A 260 12.59 -3.24 -11.57
CA ARG A 260 11.18 -3.59 -11.78
C ARG A 260 11.19 -4.96 -12.47
N VAL A 261 10.86 -5.98 -11.73
CA VAL A 261 10.25 -7.15 -12.33
C VAL A 261 8.96 -6.58 -12.92
N GLN A 262 8.99 -6.25 -14.22
CA GLN A 262 7.74 -6.10 -14.96
C GLN A 262 7.08 -7.47 -14.78
N SER A 263 6.13 -7.53 -13.85
CA SER A 263 5.21 -8.63 -13.83
C SER A 263 4.50 -8.55 -15.19
N ASN A 264 4.99 -9.27 -16.17
CA ASN A 264 4.27 -9.62 -17.39
C ASN A 264 3.11 -10.57 -17.05
N LEU A 265 2.54 -10.41 -15.87
CA LEU A 265 1.21 -10.90 -15.60
C LEU A 265 0.29 -10.10 -16.53
N PRO A 266 -0.45 -10.75 -17.43
CA PRO A 266 -1.46 -10.07 -18.21
C PRO A 266 -2.32 -9.31 -17.21
N ILE A 267 -2.35 -7.97 -17.32
CA ILE A 267 -3.33 -7.17 -16.62
C ILE A 267 -4.65 -7.68 -17.16
N LEU A 268 -5.36 -8.45 -16.37
CA LEU A 268 -6.78 -8.70 -16.59
C LEU A 268 -7.42 -7.32 -16.43
N LEU A 269 -7.52 -6.57 -17.54
CA LEU A 269 -8.37 -5.39 -17.61
C LEU A 269 -9.74 -5.86 -17.14
N PRO A 270 -10.37 -5.19 -16.16
CA PRO A 270 -11.76 -5.45 -15.86
C PRO A 270 -12.53 -5.18 -17.16
N ARG A 271 -13.01 -6.23 -17.79
CA ARG A 271 -13.97 -6.10 -18.86
C ARG A 271 -15.24 -5.64 -18.20
N GLU A 272 -15.75 -4.48 -18.56
CA GLU A 272 -16.98 -3.87 -18.04
C GLU A 272 -18.27 -4.66 -18.34
N ASP A 273 -18.17 -5.90 -18.82
CA ASP A 273 -19.31 -6.77 -19.08
C ASP A 273 -19.04 -8.17 -18.50
N THR A 274 -19.10 -8.30 -17.15
CA THR A 274 -19.30 -9.62 -16.55
C THR A 274 -20.65 -9.62 -15.82
N PRO A 275 -21.57 -10.56 -16.17
CA PRO A 275 -22.77 -10.76 -15.38
C PRO A 275 -22.37 -11.09 -13.93
N GLU A 276 -23.05 -10.48 -12.98
CA GLU A 276 -22.95 -10.78 -11.54
C GLU A 276 -23.07 -12.30 -11.33
N GLY A 277 -22.02 -12.94 -10.85
CA GLY A 277 -22.09 -14.35 -10.47
C GLY A 277 -20.82 -15.18 -10.55
N MET A 278 -19.65 -14.65 -10.97
CA MET A 278 -18.44 -15.47 -10.92
C MET A 278 -17.88 -15.54 -9.49
N SER A 279 -17.97 -16.72 -8.89
CA SER A 279 -17.42 -17.05 -7.57
C SER A 279 -15.89 -16.94 -7.57
N GLU A 280 -15.28 -16.50 -6.45
CA GLU A 280 -13.83 -16.56 -6.21
C GLU A 280 -13.23 -17.94 -6.52
N ARG A 281 -14.02 -19.00 -6.42
CA ARG A 281 -13.65 -20.38 -6.78
C ARG A 281 -13.35 -20.52 -8.27
N ASP A 282 -14.10 -19.90 -9.16
CA ASP A 282 -13.90 -20.01 -10.61
C ASP A 282 -12.61 -19.32 -11.06
N LEU A 283 -12.26 -18.21 -10.39
CA LEU A 283 -10.99 -17.52 -10.61
C LEU A 283 -9.81 -18.39 -10.16
N LEU A 284 -9.93 -19.05 -9.03
CA LEU A 284 -8.92 -19.93 -8.46
C LEU A 284 -8.71 -21.19 -9.31
N TYR A 285 -9.78 -21.78 -9.84
CA TYR A 285 -9.70 -22.90 -10.77
C TYR A 285 -9.03 -22.51 -12.09
N ARG A 286 -9.27 -21.32 -12.59
CA ARG A 286 -8.63 -20.82 -13.82
C ARG A 286 -7.12 -20.64 -13.64
N VAL A 287 -6.70 -20.04 -12.54
CA VAL A 287 -5.25 -19.89 -12.18
C VAL A 287 -4.60 -21.26 -11.99
N LEU A 288 -5.26 -22.21 -11.33
CA LEU A 288 -4.76 -23.58 -11.16
C LEU A 288 -4.63 -24.33 -12.49
N PHE A 289 -5.54 -24.12 -13.43
CA PHE A 289 -5.50 -24.73 -14.77
C PHE A 289 -4.33 -24.17 -15.59
N ASP A 290 -4.11 -22.86 -15.55
CA ASP A 290 -2.99 -22.21 -16.24
C ASP A 290 -1.63 -22.65 -15.64
N MET A 291 -1.51 -22.72 -14.32
CA MET A 291 -0.31 -23.26 -13.66
C MET A 291 -0.05 -24.74 -14.02
N LYS A 292 -1.10 -25.55 -14.12
CA LYS A 292 -0.98 -26.97 -14.51
C LYS A 292 -0.48 -27.10 -15.95
N LYS A 293 -0.90 -26.22 -16.85
CA LYS A 293 -0.44 -26.16 -18.24
C LYS A 293 1.03 -25.77 -18.32
N ASP A 294 1.45 -24.73 -17.59
CA ASP A 294 2.84 -24.26 -17.54
C ASP A 294 3.79 -25.33 -16.97
N ILE A 295 3.34 -26.05 -15.93
CA ILE A 295 4.11 -27.18 -15.37
C ILE A 295 4.24 -28.33 -16.37
N ALA A 296 3.20 -28.60 -17.17
CA ALA A 296 3.23 -29.63 -18.20
C ALA A 296 4.21 -29.25 -19.33
N GLU A 297 4.21 -27.99 -19.77
CA GLU A 297 5.14 -27.46 -20.77
C GLU A 297 6.58 -27.49 -20.28
N LEU A 298 6.84 -27.08 -19.03
CA LEU A 298 8.16 -27.15 -18.41
C LEU A 298 8.65 -28.61 -18.29
N ARG A 299 7.78 -29.56 -17.93
CA ARG A 299 8.13 -30.99 -17.91
C ARG A 299 8.47 -31.53 -19.29
N ALA A 300 7.74 -31.13 -20.32
CA ALA A 300 8.03 -31.50 -21.70
C ALA A 300 9.40 -30.94 -22.16
N GLN A 301 9.73 -29.69 -21.82
CA GLN A 301 11.03 -29.07 -22.12
C GLN A 301 12.19 -29.79 -21.40
N VAL A 302 12.02 -30.13 -20.12
CA VAL A 302 13.03 -30.85 -19.33
C VAL A 302 13.25 -32.28 -19.88
N ASN A 303 12.18 -32.97 -20.28
CA ASN A 303 12.27 -34.30 -20.91
C ASN A 303 12.96 -34.23 -22.27
N ASN A 304 12.75 -33.20 -23.06
CA ASN A 304 13.43 -32.98 -24.34
C ASN A 304 14.92 -32.67 -24.15
N MET A 305 15.28 -31.93 -23.09
CA MET A 305 16.70 -31.70 -22.74
C MET A 305 17.43 -32.96 -22.28
N ASN A 306 16.74 -33.86 -21.58
CA ASN A 306 17.36 -35.11 -21.08
C ASN A 306 17.57 -36.18 -22.18
N ASN A 307 16.87 -36.07 -23.34
CA ASN A 307 16.96 -37.00 -24.44
C ASN A 307 17.93 -36.60 -25.55
N GLY A 308 18.78 -35.58 -25.34
CA GLY A 308 19.93 -35.26 -26.19
C GLY A 308 19.65 -34.89 -27.65
N ARG A 309 18.43 -34.40 -27.97
CA ARG A 309 18.11 -33.84 -29.30
C ARG A 309 18.00 -32.32 -29.22
N PRO A 310 18.64 -31.58 -30.16
CA PRO A 310 18.49 -30.11 -30.20
C PRO A 310 17.03 -29.76 -30.52
N ALA A 311 16.43 -28.88 -29.73
CA ALA A 311 15.08 -28.36 -29.92
C ALA A 311 15.04 -27.49 -31.20
N GLU A 312 14.28 -27.90 -32.19
CA GLU A 312 13.86 -27.03 -33.28
C GLU A 312 12.82 -26.02 -32.74
N THR A 313 13.21 -24.75 -32.69
CA THR A 313 12.33 -23.63 -32.38
C THR A 313 11.41 -23.36 -33.56
N ASN A 314 10.20 -23.88 -33.53
CA ASN A 314 9.13 -23.49 -34.45
C ASN A 314 8.57 -22.14 -34.05
N TYR A 315 9.04 -21.06 -34.73
CA TYR A 315 8.37 -19.78 -34.72
C TYR A 315 7.06 -19.89 -35.50
N VAL A 316 5.93 -19.81 -34.82
CA VAL A 316 4.62 -19.64 -35.46
C VAL A 316 4.50 -18.23 -35.98
N GLN A 317 4.63 -18.04 -37.30
CA GLN A 317 4.29 -16.78 -37.96
C GLN A 317 2.79 -16.54 -37.87
N ALA A 318 2.41 -15.41 -37.26
CA ALA A 318 1.04 -14.94 -37.23
C ALA A 318 0.60 -14.46 -38.61
N THR A 319 -0.40 -15.11 -39.20
CA THR A 319 -1.09 -14.61 -40.40
C THR A 319 -2.25 -13.70 -39.99
N PRO A 320 -2.58 -12.67 -40.79
CA PRO A 320 -3.56 -11.66 -40.44
C PRO A 320 -4.99 -12.21 -40.45
N VAL A 321 -5.73 -11.86 -39.40
CA VAL A 321 -7.14 -12.23 -39.22
C VAL A 321 -8.04 -11.32 -40.05
N THR A 322 -8.86 -11.89 -40.92
CA THR A 322 -9.95 -11.19 -41.61
C THR A 322 -11.23 -11.35 -40.80
N GLN A 323 -11.80 -10.24 -40.30
CA GLN A 323 -13.08 -10.22 -39.60
C GLN A 323 -14.25 -10.41 -40.58
N ILE A 324 -15.08 -11.39 -40.32
CA ILE A 324 -16.44 -11.48 -40.87
C ILE A 324 -17.36 -12.06 -39.75
N GLY A 325 -18.21 -11.20 -39.17
CA GLY A 325 -19.34 -11.59 -38.31
C GLY A 325 -18.99 -12.14 -36.93
N ASP A 326 -19.93 -11.99 -36.00
CA ASP A 326 -19.87 -12.19 -34.55
C ASP A 326 -19.55 -13.61 -34.02
N THR A 327 -18.69 -14.37 -34.69
CA THR A 327 -18.28 -15.67 -34.19
C THR A 327 -16.85 -16.00 -34.56
N VAL A 328 -15.97 -16.10 -33.57
CA VAL A 328 -14.58 -16.52 -33.75
C VAL A 328 -14.51 -18.04 -33.81
N VAL A 329 -14.23 -18.62 -34.98
CA VAL A 329 -13.96 -20.05 -35.15
C VAL A 329 -12.47 -20.24 -35.37
N THR A 330 -11.78 -20.82 -34.40
CA THR A 330 -10.40 -21.24 -34.53
C THR A 330 -10.33 -22.60 -35.20
N ARG A 331 -9.80 -22.67 -36.42
CA ARG A 331 -9.48 -23.96 -37.07
C ARG A 331 -8.13 -24.44 -36.58
N VAL A 332 -8.13 -25.57 -35.88
CA VAL A 332 -6.94 -26.38 -35.61
C VAL A 332 -6.77 -27.37 -36.77
N ASN A 333 -5.62 -27.30 -37.44
CA ASN A 333 -5.21 -28.31 -38.42
C ASN A 333 -4.76 -29.55 -37.66
N GLN A 334 -5.52 -30.63 -37.83
CA GLN A 334 -5.15 -31.99 -37.38
C GLN A 334 -4.23 -32.61 -38.45
N ASN A 335 -3.05 -33.00 -38.04
CA ASN A 335 -2.34 -34.12 -38.63
C ASN A 335 -2.09 -35.12 -37.50
N GLU A 336 -2.88 -36.16 -37.54
CA GLU A 336 -2.70 -37.38 -36.70
C GLU A 336 -1.50 -38.18 -37.18
N PRO A 337 -0.90 -38.97 -36.27
CA PRO A 337 -1.02 -40.43 -36.43
C PRO A 337 -1.52 -41.16 -35.16
N GLU A 338 -2.18 -42.23 -35.46
CA GLU A 338 -2.93 -43.21 -34.67
C GLU A 338 -2.13 -43.84 -33.50
N ASP A 339 -2.95 -44.29 -32.57
CA ASP A 339 -2.90 -45.45 -31.64
C ASP A 339 -2.63 -45.15 -30.15
N ASN A 340 -3.66 -45.16 -29.37
CA ASN A 340 -4.02 -46.21 -28.38
C ASN A 340 -5.16 -45.74 -27.46
N GLU A 341 -6.20 -46.57 -27.52
CA GLU A 341 -7.37 -46.50 -26.64
C GLU A 341 -6.99 -46.75 -25.19
N GLN A 342 -7.42 -45.86 -24.29
CA GLN A 342 -7.83 -46.25 -22.93
C GLN A 342 -8.98 -45.33 -22.46
N GLU A 343 -10.07 -46.02 -22.20
CA GLU A 343 -11.36 -45.59 -21.66
C GLU A 343 -11.18 -44.59 -20.48
N PHE A 344 -11.82 -43.42 -20.60
CA PHE A 344 -12.16 -42.62 -19.45
C PHE A 344 -13.67 -42.45 -19.38
N ALA A 345 -14.23 -42.97 -18.30
CA ALA A 345 -15.61 -42.90 -17.94
C ALA A 345 -16.11 -41.47 -17.80
N GLU A 346 -17.26 -41.24 -18.40
CA GLU A 346 -18.09 -40.05 -18.36
C GLU A 346 -18.63 -39.83 -16.94
N PHE A 347 -18.40 -38.65 -16.36
CA PHE A 347 -18.92 -38.26 -15.05
C PHE A 347 -20.19 -37.42 -15.25
N VAL A 348 -21.37 -38.02 -15.00
CA VAL A 348 -22.67 -37.37 -14.99
C VAL A 348 -22.96 -36.85 -13.57
N PRO A 349 -23.42 -35.60 -13.37
CA PRO A 349 -23.85 -35.15 -12.05
C PRO A 349 -25.24 -35.73 -11.71
N ALA A 350 -25.36 -36.33 -10.51
CA ALA A 350 -26.62 -36.82 -9.97
C ALA A 350 -27.34 -35.73 -9.18
N GLU A 351 -28.64 -35.59 -9.48
CA GLU A 351 -29.63 -34.80 -8.74
C GLU A 351 -29.94 -35.40 -7.35
N GLU A 352 -30.25 -34.50 -6.41
CA GLU A 352 -30.71 -34.86 -5.06
C GLU A 352 -32.08 -35.52 -5.06
N THR A 353 -32.23 -36.65 -4.36
CA THR A 353 -33.50 -37.08 -3.82
C THR A 353 -33.32 -37.71 -2.43
N TYR A 354 -34.18 -37.29 -1.50
CA TYR A 354 -34.33 -37.73 -0.11
C TYR A 354 -34.85 -39.17 0.01
N GLY A 355 -34.33 -39.88 1.00
CA GLY A 355 -35.10 -41.00 1.59
C GLY A 355 -34.30 -42.19 2.12
N GLY A 356 -34.07 -42.23 3.45
CA GLY A 356 -34.37 -43.39 4.30
C GLY A 356 -33.42 -44.59 4.37
N VAL A 357 -32.76 -44.73 5.53
CA VAL A 357 -32.55 -45.90 6.41
C VAL A 357 -31.62 -47.06 5.99
N SER A 358 -30.61 -47.23 6.86
CA SER A 358 -30.08 -48.45 7.50
C SER A 358 -28.89 -49.22 6.92
N THR A 359 -27.85 -49.23 7.79
CA THR A 359 -26.86 -50.28 8.14
C THR A 359 -25.79 -50.69 7.12
N GLY A 360 -24.55 -50.53 7.53
CA GLY A 360 -23.42 -51.32 7.06
C GLY A 360 -22.09 -50.61 6.96
N SER A 361 -21.30 -50.73 7.98
CA SER A 361 -19.90 -50.45 8.16
C SER A 361 -19.03 -50.54 6.90
N THR A 362 -18.31 -49.47 6.56
CA THR A 362 -16.85 -49.48 6.31
C THR A 362 -16.34 -48.03 6.11
N THR A 363 -15.34 -47.69 6.90
CA THR A 363 -14.69 -46.40 6.97
C THR A 363 -13.88 -46.05 5.71
N HIS A 364 -14.27 -44.95 5.05
CA HIS A 364 -13.35 -44.13 4.29
C HIS A 364 -13.62 -42.66 4.68
N THR A 365 -12.72 -42.11 5.49
CA THR A 365 -12.67 -40.70 5.92
C THR A 365 -12.34 -39.81 4.73
N THR A 366 -13.32 -39.06 4.26
CA THR A 366 -13.09 -37.87 3.45
C THR A 366 -12.63 -36.75 4.39
N GLU A 367 -11.34 -36.41 4.35
CA GLU A 367 -10.78 -35.29 5.07
C GLU A 367 -11.37 -33.97 4.50
N THR A 368 -12.24 -33.37 5.27
CA THR A 368 -12.70 -32.01 5.04
C THR A 368 -11.56 -31.07 5.48
N LEU A 369 -10.96 -30.35 4.52
CA LEU A 369 -9.89 -29.36 4.69
C LEU A 369 -10.40 -28.05 5.36
N SER A 370 -11.14 -28.13 6.45
CA SER A 370 -11.54 -26.97 7.23
C SER A 370 -10.52 -26.77 8.36
N LEU A 371 -9.91 -25.59 8.41
CA LEU A 371 -8.96 -25.18 9.46
C LEU A 371 -9.57 -25.34 10.87
N GLU A 372 -10.85 -25.09 11.01
CA GLU A 372 -11.60 -25.27 12.26
C GLU A 372 -11.70 -26.74 12.69
N HIS A 373 -11.86 -27.64 11.75
CA HIS A 373 -11.93 -29.07 12.01
C HIS A 373 -10.56 -29.61 12.48
N HIS A 374 -9.49 -29.19 11.84
CA HIS A 374 -8.12 -29.53 12.24
C HIS A 374 -7.75 -28.97 13.62
N GLU A 375 -8.16 -27.76 13.92
CA GLU A 375 -7.92 -27.12 15.20
C GLU A 375 -8.68 -27.84 16.33
N LYS A 376 -9.94 -28.20 16.07
CA LYS A 376 -10.77 -28.98 17.00
C LYS A 376 -10.14 -30.35 17.29
N GLU A 377 -9.68 -31.07 16.25
CA GLU A 377 -9.00 -32.36 16.42
C GLU A 377 -7.70 -32.25 17.24
N MET A 378 -6.90 -31.21 16.97
CA MET A 378 -5.67 -31.00 17.74
C MET A 378 -5.94 -30.70 19.21
N ILE A 379 -6.99 -29.95 19.53
CA ILE A 379 -7.38 -29.69 20.91
C ILE A 379 -7.85 -30.97 21.60
N ILE A 380 -8.65 -31.82 20.95
CA ILE A 380 -9.12 -33.09 21.49
C ILE A 380 -7.91 -34.02 21.76
N LYS A 381 -7.01 -34.22 20.79
CA LYS A 381 -5.82 -35.04 20.94
C LYS A 381 -4.90 -34.57 22.06
N ALA A 382 -4.73 -33.25 22.22
CA ALA A 382 -3.92 -32.70 23.30
C ALA A 382 -4.57 -32.91 24.69
N LEU A 383 -5.87 -32.80 24.80
CA LEU A 383 -6.60 -33.06 26.06
C LEU A 383 -6.55 -34.56 26.45
N GLU A 384 -6.71 -35.46 25.49
CA GLU A 384 -6.60 -36.89 25.68
C GLU A 384 -5.19 -37.32 26.11
N ALA A 385 -4.15 -36.82 25.42
CA ALA A 385 -2.75 -37.10 25.74
C ALA A 385 -2.36 -36.65 27.17
N HIS A 386 -2.98 -35.57 27.69
CA HIS A 386 -2.71 -35.04 29.01
C HIS A 386 -3.80 -35.38 30.01
N ARG A 387 -4.63 -36.43 29.77
CA ARG A 387 -5.67 -36.94 30.67
C ARG A 387 -6.59 -35.84 31.22
N GLY A 388 -7.02 -34.93 30.35
CA GLY A 388 -7.92 -33.82 30.68
C GLY A 388 -7.28 -32.66 31.45
N LYS A 389 -5.99 -32.67 31.72
CA LYS A 389 -5.28 -31.56 32.38
C LYS A 389 -5.09 -30.37 31.41
N ARG A 390 -5.98 -29.38 31.52
CA ARG A 390 -6.04 -28.21 30.63
C ARG A 390 -4.74 -27.41 30.59
N LYS A 391 -4.04 -27.27 31.71
CA LYS A 391 -2.78 -26.55 31.82
C LYS A 391 -1.64 -27.19 31.00
N ASP A 392 -1.56 -28.52 31.04
CA ASP A 392 -0.53 -29.27 30.33
C ASP A 392 -0.86 -29.36 28.83
N ALA A 393 -2.13 -29.51 28.46
CA ALA A 393 -2.63 -29.47 27.10
C ALA A 393 -2.41 -28.09 26.45
N ALA A 394 -2.67 -26.98 27.17
CA ALA A 394 -2.41 -25.63 26.67
C ALA A 394 -0.92 -25.40 26.39
N LYS A 395 -0.05 -25.90 27.27
CA LYS A 395 1.40 -25.83 27.10
C LYS A 395 1.88 -26.65 25.87
N ALA A 396 1.30 -27.81 25.65
CA ALA A 396 1.61 -28.67 24.50
C ALA A 396 1.15 -28.04 23.17
N LEU A 397 0.02 -27.30 23.18
CA LEU A 397 -0.50 -26.57 22.02
C LEU A 397 0.15 -25.19 21.82
N GLY A 398 1.04 -24.72 22.71
CA GLY A 398 1.67 -23.42 22.64
C GLY A 398 0.72 -22.21 22.84
N ILE A 399 -0.45 -22.44 23.48
CA ILE A 399 -1.48 -21.42 23.73
C ILE A 399 -1.68 -21.17 25.23
N SER A 400 -2.30 -20.01 25.56
CA SER A 400 -2.62 -19.74 26.97
C SER A 400 -3.80 -20.61 27.47
N GLU A 401 -3.82 -20.96 28.77
CA GLU A 401 -4.90 -21.72 29.37
C GLU A 401 -6.28 -21.06 29.17
N ARG A 402 -6.32 -19.72 29.18
CA ARG A 402 -7.53 -18.92 28.91
C ARG A 402 -8.01 -19.07 27.47
N THR A 403 -7.07 -19.11 26.51
CA THR A 403 -7.37 -19.33 25.09
C THR A 403 -7.92 -20.72 24.85
N LEU A 404 -7.31 -21.74 25.46
CA LEU A 404 -7.79 -23.13 25.38
C LEU A 404 -9.20 -23.27 25.96
N TYR A 405 -9.49 -22.66 27.12
CA TYR A 405 -10.82 -22.68 27.73
C TYR A 405 -11.89 -22.05 26.83
N ARG A 406 -11.57 -20.90 26.17
CA ARG A 406 -12.50 -20.27 25.20
C ARG A 406 -12.79 -21.20 24.05
N LYS A 407 -11.76 -21.83 23.46
CA LYS A 407 -11.92 -22.73 22.31
C LYS A 407 -12.65 -24.04 22.65
N ILE A 408 -12.47 -24.59 23.83
CA ILE A 408 -13.24 -25.74 24.32
C ILE A 408 -14.74 -25.41 24.35
N ASN A 409 -15.11 -24.22 24.83
CA ASN A 409 -16.51 -23.80 24.90
C ASN A 409 -17.04 -23.47 23.49
N GLU A 410 -16.25 -22.85 22.63
CA GLU A 410 -16.60 -22.49 21.25
C GLU A 410 -16.88 -23.72 20.38
N TYR A 411 -16.08 -24.78 20.53
CA TYR A 411 -16.21 -26.03 19.79
C TYR A 411 -17.08 -27.08 20.48
N GLY A 412 -17.63 -26.79 21.66
CA GLY A 412 -18.52 -27.69 22.41
C GLY A 412 -17.86 -29.03 22.80
N ILE A 413 -16.56 -29.01 23.14
CA ILE A 413 -15.79 -30.22 23.49
C ILE A 413 -16.10 -30.57 24.94
N ASN A 414 -16.89 -31.64 25.16
CA ASN A 414 -17.16 -32.22 26.47
C ASN A 414 -16.25 -33.45 26.64
N LEU A 415 -15.29 -33.35 27.55
CA LEU A 415 -14.44 -34.46 28.03
C LEU A 415 -14.65 -34.65 29.51
#